data_66af6e7ffaa7adb494ee121df5153498
#
_entry.id   66af6e7ffaa7adb494ee121df5153498
#
_cell.length_a   1.000
_cell.length_b   1.000
_cell.length_c   1.000
_cell.angle_alpha   90.00
_cell.angle_beta   90.00
_cell.angle_gamma   90.00
#
_symmetry.space_group_name_H-M   'P 1'
#
loop_
_entity.id
_entity.type
_entity.pdbx_description
1 polymer ?
#
loop_
_entity_poly.entity_id
_entity_poly.type
_entity_poly.pdbx_seq_one_letter_code
_entity_poly.pdbx_strand_id
1 'polypeptide(L)'
;MSLIRLYLLLAAATLVAADKAELKPTEAAVPRTELKAQVAPGATLRLDFPELTVDRKGALAACHLKLPADFDTAKKYPLVVWLGGGEGGNQPNGAFLPAGDFILVGLPYPKGANNPAQANMVGDYAQVWAYHRFMLDEIAKVIPNIDKSRSIIAGFSNGAHAIDGMLRLSGRPKLTDYFGVFVFADGGGTGYTSLGALPDLKGKFAYACWGGEKGSNKPNTSHLPKALKAKGATVVGSEMAGVGHAFAPSEYPKIAEWLEKVALAAPAKK
;
A
#
# COMPACT_ATOMS: atom_id res chain seq x y z
N MET A 1 49.05 26.37 -49.38
CA MET A 1 48.16 25.31 -49.88
C MET A 1 48.18 24.19 -48.83
N SER A 2 47.17 24.14 -48.01
CA SER A 2 47.10 23.21 -46.88
C SER A 2 45.96 22.23 -47.13
N LEU A 3 46.30 20.96 -47.22
CA LEU A 3 45.36 19.85 -47.43
C LEU A 3 44.74 19.46 -46.10
N ILE A 4 43.44 19.69 -45.95
CA ILE A 4 42.64 19.21 -44.82
C ILE A 4 42.20 17.78 -45.15
N ARG A 5 42.68 16.79 -44.38
CA ARG A 5 42.24 15.39 -44.41
C ARG A 5 40.98 15.26 -43.59
N LEU A 6 39.87 14.91 -44.23
CA LEU A 6 38.59 14.59 -43.63
C LEU A 6 38.63 13.10 -43.21
N TYR A 7 38.61 12.82 -41.91
CA TYR A 7 38.43 11.46 -41.40
C TYR A 7 36.94 11.20 -41.24
N LEU A 8 36.37 10.34 -42.06
CA LEU A 8 35.05 9.75 -41.84
C LEU A 8 35.20 8.64 -40.81
N LEU A 9 34.60 8.85 -39.61
CA LEU A 9 34.41 7.79 -38.63
C LEU A 9 33.07 7.08 -39.00
N LEU A 10 33.16 5.85 -39.51
CA LEU A 10 32.03 4.93 -39.58
C LEU A 10 31.77 4.41 -38.15
N ALA A 11 30.69 4.87 -37.51
CA ALA A 11 30.15 4.23 -36.30
C ALA A 11 29.30 3.03 -36.75
N ALA A 12 29.81 1.83 -36.53
CA ALA A 12 29.04 0.61 -36.66
C ALA A 12 28.05 0.52 -35.50
N ALA A 13 26.77 0.73 -35.76
CA ALA A 13 25.71 0.48 -34.81
C ALA A 13 25.50 -1.04 -34.71
N THR A 14 26.01 -1.65 -33.67
CA THR A 14 25.64 -3.01 -33.27
C THR A 14 24.21 -2.99 -32.76
N LEU A 15 23.28 -3.50 -33.55
CA LEU A 15 21.91 -3.78 -33.16
C LEU A 15 21.97 -4.95 -32.13
N VAL A 16 21.87 -4.63 -30.87
CA VAL A 16 21.60 -5.64 -29.82
C VAL A 16 20.16 -6.09 -30.03
N ALA A 17 19.97 -7.28 -30.57
CA ALA A 17 18.68 -7.95 -30.58
C ALA A 17 18.25 -8.14 -29.12
N ALA A 18 17.24 -7.37 -28.68
CA ALA A 18 16.58 -7.61 -27.42
C ALA A 18 15.89 -8.98 -27.53
N ASP A 19 16.39 -9.95 -26.78
CA ASP A 19 15.72 -11.22 -26.53
C ASP A 19 14.29 -10.93 -26.13
N LYS A 20 13.34 -11.30 -26.98
CA LYS A 20 11.93 -11.39 -26.61
C LYS A 20 11.85 -12.49 -25.55
N ALA A 21 11.86 -12.10 -24.27
CA ALA A 21 11.49 -13.00 -23.20
C ALA A 21 10.10 -13.54 -23.54
N GLU A 22 10.04 -14.79 -23.91
CA GLU A 22 8.81 -15.55 -24.11
C GLU A 22 8.03 -15.46 -22.81
N LEU A 23 6.94 -14.69 -22.79
CA LEU A 23 6.00 -14.64 -21.68
C LEU A 23 5.49 -16.06 -21.52
N LYS A 24 5.87 -16.72 -20.41
CA LYS A 24 5.29 -18.01 -20.02
C LYS A 24 3.76 -17.87 -20.07
N PRO A 25 3.03 -18.88 -20.58
CA PRO A 25 1.56 -18.83 -20.61
C PRO A 25 1.06 -18.43 -19.22
N THR A 26 0.38 -17.30 -19.14
CA THR A 26 -0.28 -16.86 -17.92
C THR A 26 -1.30 -17.94 -17.57
N GLU A 27 -1.19 -18.55 -16.40
CA GLU A 27 -2.27 -19.38 -15.86
C GLU A 27 -3.58 -18.64 -16.11
N ALA A 28 -4.57 -19.31 -16.73
CA ALA A 28 -5.83 -18.67 -17.07
C ALA A 28 -6.46 -18.11 -15.80
N ALA A 29 -6.78 -16.81 -15.82
CA ALA A 29 -7.38 -16.15 -14.67
C ALA A 29 -8.65 -16.88 -14.26
N VAL A 30 -8.69 -17.38 -13.03
CA VAL A 30 -9.89 -18.03 -12.48
C VAL A 30 -10.97 -16.96 -12.31
N PRO A 31 -12.18 -17.14 -12.87
CA PRO A 31 -13.28 -16.19 -12.69
C PRO A 31 -13.54 -15.93 -11.20
N ARG A 32 -13.73 -14.68 -10.79
CA ARG A 32 -13.94 -14.30 -9.37
C ARG A 32 -15.13 -15.01 -8.74
N THR A 33 -16.12 -15.41 -9.53
CA THR A 33 -17.24 -16.26 -9.08
C THR A 33 -16.80 -17.64 -8.62
N GLU A 34 -15.77 -18.19 -9.25
CA GLU A 34 -15.20 -19.50 -8.89
C GLU A 34 -14.26 -19.40 -7.69
N LEU A 35 -13.65 -18.22 -7.45
CA LEU A 35 -12.79 -17.97 -6.29
C LEU A 35 -13.55 -18.09 -4.95
N LYS A 36 -14.87 -17.85 -4.93
CA LYS A 36 -15.68 -18.08 -3.72
C LYS A 36 -15.62 -19.52 -3.23
N ALA A 37 -15.49 -20.48 -4.12
CA ALA A 37 -15.34 -21.88 -3.76
C ALA A 37 -13.96 -22.21 -3.17
N GLN A 38 -12.96 -21.34 -3.37
CA GLN A 38 -11.61 -21.49 -2.83
C GLN A 38 -11.43 -20.77 -1.49
N VAL A 39 -12.45 -20.01 -1.02
CA VAL A 39 -12.44 -19.34 0.28
C VAL A 39 -12.54 -20.40 1.37
N ALA A 40 -11.41 -20.71 1.99
CA ALA A 40 -11.26 -21.74 3.03
C ALA A 40 -10.28 -21.27 4.11
N PRO A 41 -10.31 -21.86 5.31
CA PRO A 41 -9.36 -21.59 6.36
C PRO A 41 -7.90 -21.72 5.89
N GLY A 42 -7.07 -20.70 6.16
CA GLY A 42 -5.66 -20.67 5.79
C GLY A 42 -5.35 -20.48 4.30
N ALA A 43 -6.37 -20.36 3.44
CA ALA A 43 -6.17 -20.24 2.01
C ALA A 43 -5.37 -18.99 1.62
N THR A 44 -4.52 -19.12 0.61
CA THR A 44 -3.94 -18.01 -0.12
C THR A 44 -4.58 -17.94 -1.49
N LEU A 45 -5.20 -16.81 -1.80
CA LEU A 45 -5.92 -16.58 -3.04
C LEU A 45 -5.21 -15.52 -3.87
N ARG A 46 -5.23 -15.69 -5.19
CA ARG A 46 -4.87 -14.63 -6.14
C ARG A 46 -6.14 -14.15 -6.84
N LEU A 47 -6.40 -12.84 -6.77
CA LEU A 47 -7.48 -12.19 -7.51
C LEU A 47 -6.89 -11.37 -8.64
N ASP A 48 -7.28 -11.69 -9.86
CA ASP A 48 -6.92 -10.94 -11.06
C ASP A 48 -8.03 -9.93 -11.41
N PHE A 49 -7.62 -8.78 -11.95
CA PHE A 49 -8.51 -7.66 -12.30
C PHE A 49 -8.28 -7.24 -13.76
N PRO A 50 -8.74 -8.01 -14.72
CA PRO A 50 -8.53 -7.72 -16.15
C PRO A 50 -9.21 -6.43 -16.62
N GLU A 51 -10.16 -5.90 -15.83
CA GLU A 51 -10.82 -4.62 -16.09
C GLU A 51 -9.94 -3.40 -15.77
N LEU A 52 -8.90 -3.61 -14.99
CA LEU A 52 -7.95 -2.56 -14.61
C LEU A 52 -6.77 -2.50 -15.60
N THR A 53 -6.14 -1.34 -15.67
CA THR A 53 -4.84 -1.22 -16.35
C THR A 53 -3.82 -2.12 -15.67
N VAL A 54 -2.78 -2.54 -16.40
CA VAL A 54 -1.64 -3.27 -15.82
C VAL A 54 -1.05 -2.52 -14.63
N ASP A 55 -0.42 -3.24 -13.74
CA ASP A 55 0.27 -2.66 -12.60
C ASP A 55 1.52 -1.86 -13.04
N ARG A 56 2.16 -1.18 -12.10
CA ARG A 56 3.32 -0.33 -12.36
C ARG A 56 4.50 -1.11 -12.98
N LYS A 57 4.60 -2.41 -12.72
CA LYS A 57 5.62 -3.30 -13.30
C LYS A 57 5.23 -3.83 -14.67
N GLY A 58 4.05 -3.50 -15.17
CA GLY A 58 3.53 -3.94 -16.46
C GLY A 58 2.87 -5.31 -16.43
N ALA A 59 2.64 -5.89 -15.24
CA ALA A 59 1.91 -7.14 -15.08
C ALA A 59 0.39 -6.92 -15.00
N LEU A 60 -0.39 -7.98 -15.24
CA LEU A 60 -1.83 -7.97 -15.01
C LEU A 60 -2.13 -7.51 -13.58
N ALA A 61 -3.08 -6.59 -13.44
CA ALA A 61 -3.54 -6.13 -12.14
C ALA A 61 -4.03 -7.32 -11.30
N ALA A 62 -3.37 -7.58 -10.18
CA ALA A 62 -3.69 -8.71 -9.30
C ALA A 62 -3.33 -8.39 -7.86
N CYS A 63 -4.07 -8.97 -6.91
CA CYS A 63 -3.70 -8.98 -5.51
C CYS A 63 -3.59 -10.41 -4.96
N HIS A 64 -2.79 -10.58 -3.91
CA HIS A 64 -2.76 -11.82 -3.16
C HIS A 64 -3.42 -11.59 -1.79
N LEU A 65 -4.30 -12.51 -1.42
CA LEU A 65 -4.96 -12.55 -0.12
C LEU A 65 -4.50 -13.78 0.65
N LYS A 66 -4.36 -13.62 1.96
CA LYS A 66 -4.16 -14.74 2.88
C LYS A 66 -5.25 -14.69 3.94
N LEU A 67 -5.99 -15.77 4.07
CA LEU A 67 -7.04 -15.93 5.06
C LEU A 67 -6.49 -16.48 6.39
N PRO A 68 -7.13 -16.19 7.54
CA PRO A 68 -6.79 -16.81 8.82
C PRO A 68 -6.84 -18.33 8.75
N ALA A 69 -6.04 -19.01 9.58
CA ALA A 69 -6.00 -20.46 9.64
C ALA A 69 -7.33 -21.10 10.10
N ASP A 70 -8.12 -20.34 10.84
CA ASP A 70 -9.45 -20.72 11.35
C ASP A 70 -10.58 -19.85 10.74
N PHE A 71 -10.40 -19.41 9.49
CA PHE A 71 -11.37 -18.57 8.80
C PHE A 71 -12.76 -19.21 8.81
N ASP A 72 -13.75 -18.42 9.26
CA ASP A 72 -15.17 -18.82 9.36
C ASP A 72 -16.04 -17.73 8.72
N THR A 73 -16.86 -18.10 7.75
CA THR A 73 -17.72 -17.16 7.03
C THR A 73 -18.78 -16.50 7.92
N ALA A 74 -19.07 -17.04 9.11
CA ALA A 74 -20.00 -16.46 10.09
C ALA A 74 -19.36 -15.36 10.94
N LYS A 75 -18.03 -15.29 10.99
CA LYS A 75 -17.28 -14.27 11.74
C LYS A 75 -16.92 -13.09 10.85
N LYS A 76 -16.68 -11.91 11.46
CA LYS A 76 -16.12 -10.73 10.79
C LYS A 76 -14.65 -10.58 11.13
N TYR A 77 -13.84 -10.24 10.12
CA TYR A 77 -12.40 -10.09 10.25
C TYR A 77 -11.92 -8.71 9.79
N PRO A 78 -10.97 -8.08 10.48
CA PRO A 78 -10.27 -6.93 9.95
C PRO A 78 -9.51 -7.29 8.67
N LEU A 79 -9.64 -6.47 7.63
CA LEU A 79 -8.81 -6.54 6.45
C LEU A 79 -7.54 -5.74 6.70
N VAL A 80 -6.37 -6.30 6.44
CA VAL A 80 -5.09 -5.62 6.47
C VAL A 80 -4.56 -5.46 5.06
N VAL A 81 -4.52 -4.24 4.59
CA VAL A 81 -3.96 -3.88 3.28
C VAL A 81 -2.51 -3.45 3.47
N TRP A 82 -1.62 -4.04 2.68
CA TRP A 82 -0.22 -3.67 2.59
C TRP A 82 0.10 -2.96 1.28
N LEU A 83 0.74 -1.80 1.37
CA LEU A 83 1.27 -1.04 0.25
C LEU A 83 2.81 -1.00 0.34
N GLY A 84 3.49 -1.64 -0.60
CA GLY A 84 4.95 -1.72 -0.64
C GLY A 84 5.62 -0.39 -0.99
N GLY A 85 6.90 -0.28 -0.66
CA GLY A 85 7.76 0.82 -1.11
C GLY A 85 8.17 0.71 -2.57
N GLY A 86 8.85 1.73 -3.11
CA GLY A 86 9.31 1.77 -4.50
C GLY A 86 8.15 1.58 -5.49
N GLU A 87 8.28 0.63 -6.39
CA GLU A 87 7.23 0.28 -7.36
C GLU A 87 6.10 -0.55 -6.78
N GLY A 88 6.15 -0.85 -5.48
CA GLY A 88 5.14 -1.65 -4.80
C GLY A 88 5.21 -3.13 -5.15
N GLY A 89 4.11 -3.81 -4.88
CA GLY A 89 3.93 -5.24 -5.12
C GLY A 89 2.57 -5.67 -4.61
N ASN A 90 2.17 -6.88 -4.95
CA ASN A 90 0.86 -7.43 -4.65
C ASN A 90 0.88 -8.52 -3.56
N GLN A 91 2.01 -8.68 -2.87
CA GLN A 91 2.15 -9.63 -1.76
C GLN A 91 1.74 -8.98 -0.44
N PRO A 92 0.95 -9.66 0.40
CA PRO A 92 0.60 -9.15 1.72
C PRO A 92 1.78 -9.16 2.67
N ASN A 93 1.77 -8.24 3.64
CA ASN A 93 2.69 -8.21 4.76
C ASN A 93 1.91 -8.03 6.06
N GLY A 94 2.06 -8.97 6.97
CA GLY A 94 1.44 -8.94 8.30
C GLY A 94 2.45 -9.09 9.44
N ALA A 95 3.76 -8.95 9.19
CA ALA A 95 4.80 -9.20 10.20
C ALA A 95 4.73 -8.26 11.41
N PHE A 96 4.07 -7.12 11.29
CA PHE A 96 3.88 -6.13 12.36
C PHE A 96 2.55 -6.29 13.13
N LEU A 97 1.75 -7.30 12.82
CA LEU A 97 0.45 -7.51 13.45
C LEU A 97 0.59 -8.28 14.77
N PRO A 98 -0.32 -8.05 15.74
CA PRO A 98 -0.44 -8.92 16.91
C PRO A 98 -0.94 -10.30 16.49
N ALA A 99 -0.86 -11.27 17.41
CA ALA A 99 -1.57 -12.53 17.24
C ALA A 99 -3.07 -12.27 17.05
N GLY A 100 -3.69 -12.98 16.10
CA GLY A 100 -5.11 -12.79 15.81
C GLY A 100 -5.47 -13.11 14.35
N ASP A 101 -6.76 -12.98 14.09
CA ASP A 101 -7.37 -13.38 12.84
C ASP A 101 -7.53 -12.17 11.91
N PHE A 102 -6.69 -12.07 10.92
CA PHE A 102 -6.68 -11.01 9.93
C PHE A 102 -6.77 -11.58 8.52
N ILE A 103 -7.53 -10.92 7.66
CA ILE A 103 -7.45 -11.12 6.21
C ILE A 103 -6.34 -10.20 5.69
N LEU A 104 -5.25 -10.77 5.16
CA LEU A 104 -4.12 -10.00 4.65
C LEU A 104 -4.22 -9.83 3.14
N VAL A 105 -3.94 -8.65 2.62
CA VAL A 105 -3.89 -8.38 1.19
C VAL A 105 -2.76 -7.42 0.83
N GLY A 106 -2.08 -7.69 -0.29
CA GLY A 106 -1.14 -6.76 -0.92
C GLY A 106 -1.75 -6.15 -2.17
N LEU A 107 -1.75 -4.82 -2.29
CA LEU A 107 -2.26 -4.12 -3.46
C LEU A 107 -1.12 -3.46 -4.25
N PRO A 108 -1.05 -3.70 -5.58
CA PRO A 108 -0.07 -3.05 -6.45
C PRO A 108 -0.52 -1.63 -6.80
N TYR A 109 0.37 -0.85 -7.41
CA TYR A 109 0.04 0.46 -7.98
C TYR A 109 -0.28 0.36 -9.47
N PRO A 110 -1.13 1.23 -10.03
CA PRO A 110 -1.42 1.25 -11.45
C PRO A 110 -0.22 1.77 -12.26
N LYS A 111 -0.07 1.28 -13.48
CA LYS A 111 0.85 1.86 -14.47
C LYS A 111 0.29 3.18 -14.98
N GLY A 112 1.18 4.14 -15.23
CA GLY A 112 0.80 5.44 -15.81
C GLY A 112 0.25 6.45 -14.81
N ALA A 113 0.13 6.10 -13.52
CA ALA A 113 -0.18 7.05 -12.45
C ALA A 113 1.00 8.02 -12.20
N ASN A 114 1.60 8.53 -13.27
CA ASN A 114 2.79 9.37 -13.21
C ASN A 114 2.39 10.84 -13.34
N ASN A 115 2.33 11.53 -12.22
CA ASN A 115 2.41 12.98 -12.23
C ASN A 115 3.89 13.37 -12.28
N PRO A 116 4.36 14.17 -13.27
CA PRO A 116 5.76 14.59 -13.34
C PRO A 116 6.27 15.28 -12.07
N ALA A 117 5.40 16.01 -11.35
CA ALA A 117 5.72 16.63 -10.07
C ALA A 117 5.91 15.60 -8.92
N GLN A 118 5.57 14.34 -9.16
CA GLN A 118 5.62 13.23 -8.22
C GLN A 118 6.39 12.03 -8.81
N ALA A 119 7.37 12.30 -9.70
CA ALA A 119 8.10 11.29 -10.48
C ALA A 119 8.72 10.16 -9.60
N ASN A 120 9.03 10.45 -8.34
CA ASN A 120 9.58 9.50 -7.38
C ASN A 120 8.50 8.80 -6.52
N MET A 121 7.21 9.11 -6.73
CA MET A 121 6.09 8.61 -5.96
C MET A 121 5.22 7.68 -6.81
N VAL A 122 4.16 7.15 -6.21
CA VAL A 122 3.20 6.26 -6.91
C VAL A 122 2.32 6.98 -7.94
N GLY A 123 2.48 8.31 -8.10
CA GLY A 123 1.82 9.09 -9.13
C GLY A 123 0.54 9.80 -8.69
N ASP A 124 -0.46 9.89 -9.56
CA ASP A 124 -1.75 10.50 -9.26
C ASP A 124 -2.51 9.69 -8.20
N TYR A 125 -2.64 10.24 -7.00
CA TYR A 125 -3.30 9.57 -5.88
C TYR A 125 -4.80 9.34 -6.12
N ALA A 126 -5.48 10.15 -6.93
CA ALA A 126 -6.87 9.91 -7.28
C ALA A 126 -7.00 8.66 -8.16
N GLN A 127 -6.08 8.48 -9.11
CA GLN A 127 -6.01 7.27 -9.92
C GLN A 127 -5.63 6.04 -9.10
N VAL A 128 -4.64 6.18 -8.19
CA VAL A 128 -4.25 5.11 -7.27
C VAL A 128 -5.43 4.71 -6.38
N TRP A 129 -6.18 5.69 -5.85
CA TRP A 129 -7.36 5.41 -5.03
C TRP A 129 -8.47 4.73 -5.83
N ALA A 130 -8.77 5.19 -7.03
CA ALA A 130 -9.75 4.55 -7.90
C ALA A 130 -9.39 3.09 -8.20
N TYR A 131 -8.12 2.81 -8.45
CA TYR A 131 -7.58 1.48 -8.71
C TYR A 131 -7.70 0.57 -7.48
N HIS A 132 -7.23 1.03 -6.31
CA HIS A 132 -7.33 0.27 -5.07
C HIS A 132 -8.78 0.07 -4.63
N ARG A 133 -9.63 1.09 -4.77
CA ARG A 133 -11.04 1.00 -4.41
C ARG A 133 -11.75 -0.09 -5.22
N PHE A 134 -11.51 -0.13 -6.53
CA PHE A 134 -12.08 -1.20 -7.36
C PHE A 134 -11.67 -2.59 -6.84
N MET A 135 -10.38 -2.79 -6.55
CA MET A 135 -9.89 -4.05 -5.98
C MET A 135 -10.56 -4.37 -4.63
N LEU A 136 -10.67 -3.38 -3.73
CA LEU A 136 -11.29 -3.56 -2.41
C LEU A 136 -12.79 -3.92 -2.51
N ASP A 137 -13.51 -3.28 -3.43
CA ASP A 137 -14.92 -3.57 -3.68
C ASP A 137 -15.11 -4.99 -4.24
N GLU A 138 -14.22 -5.43 -5.13
CA GLU A 138 -14.24 -6.80 -5.66
C GLU A 138 -13.84 -7.85 -4.60
N ILE A 139 -12.86 -7.56 -3.76
CA ILE A 139 -12.48 -8.41 -2.61
C ILE A 139 -13.69 -8.59 -1.69
N ALA A 140 -14.43 -7.51 -1.40
CA ALA A 140 -15.60 -7.58 -0.53
C ALA A 140 -16.76 -8.41 -1.12
N LYS A 141 -16.82 -8.59 -2.45
CA LYS A 141 -17.78 -9.50 -3.08
C LYS A 141 -17.39 -10.98 -2.91
N VAL A 142 -16.09 -11.26 -2.86
CA VAL A 142 -15.56 -12.62 -2.63
C VAL A 142 -15.60 -12.96 -1.13
N ILE A 143 -15.26 -12.00 -0.28
CA ILE A 143 -15.17 -12.14 1.19
C ILE A 143 -16.05 -11.05 1.84
N PRO A 144 -17.36 -11.27 2.02
CA PRO A 144 -18.28 -10.23 2.47
C PRO A 144 -18.19 -9.94 3.98
N ASN A 145 -17.49 -10.75 4.74
CA ASN A 145 -17.43 -10.68 6.21
C ASN A 145 -16.24 -9.83 6.73
N ILE A 146 -15.89 -8.76 6.00
CA ILE A 146 -14.86 -7.78 6.41
C ILE A 146 -15.43 -6.79 7.43
N ASP A 147 -14.69 -6.59 8.54
CA ASP A 147 -14.94 -5.52 9.51
C ASP A 147 -14.17 -4.26 9.10
N LYS A 148 -14.83 -3.37 8.36
CA LYS A 148 -14.21 -2.12 7.88
C LYS A 148 -13.77 -1.19 9.02
N SER A 149 -14.45 -1.20 10.17
CA SER A 149 -14.14 -0.32 11.29
C SER A 149 -12.80 -0.65 11.96
N ARG A 150 -12.40 -1.92 11.90
CA ARG A 150 -11.14 -2.45 12.44
C ARG A 150 -10.11 -2.75 11.34
N SER A 151 -10.45 -2.51 10.07
CA SER A 151 -9.53 -2.72 8.96
C SER A 151 -8.37 -1.74 8.98
N ILE A 152 -7.21 -2.23 8.59
CA ILE A 152 -5.91 -1.55 8.65
C ILE A 152 -5.40 -1.33 7.23
N ILE A 153 -4.90 -0.14 6.94
CA ILE A 153 -4.04 0.09 5.78
C ILE A 153 -2.65 0.48 6.26
N ALA A 154 -1.65 -0.24 5.82
CA ALA A 154 -0.25 -0.05 6.19
C ALA A 154 0.62 0.13 4.95
N GLY A 155 1.60 1.00 5.02
CA GLY A 155 2.51 1.23 3.90
C GLY A 155 3.90 1.63 4.35
N PHE A 156 4.88 1.24 3.54
CA PHE A 156 6.28 1.64 3.70
C PHE A 156 6.70 2.57 2.56
N SER A 157 7.46 3.62 2.89
CA SER A 157 8.04 4.54 1.88
C SER A 157 6.95 5.08 0.94
N ASN A 158 6.98 4.77 -0.36
CA ASN A 158 5.93 5.14 -1.32
C ASN A 158 4.53 4.68 -0.89
N GLY A 159 4.42 3.53 -0.21
CA GLY A 159 3.14 3.06 0.35
C GLY A 159 2.57 4.00 1.41
N ALA A 160 3.41 4.48 2.31
CA ALA A 160 3.01 5.45 3.32
C ALA A 160 2.67 6.82 2.68
N HIS A 161 3.40 7.24 1.65
CA HIS A 161 3.06 8.44 0.88
C HIS A 161 1.73 8.29 0.14
N ALA A 162 1.46 7.10 -0.43
CA ALA A 162 0.18 6.82 -1.08
C ALA A 162 -0.99 6.91 -0.10
N ILE A 163 -0.86 6.37 1.12
CA ILE A 163 -1.88 6.47 2.16
C ILE A 163 -2.14 7.95 2.52
N ASP A 164 -1.08 8.73 2.78
CA ASP A 164 -1.23 10.17 3.10
C ASP A 164 -1.90 10.94 1.95
N GLY A 165 -1.48 10.67 0.70
CA GLY A 165 -2.09 11.29 -0.48
C GLY A 165 -3.57 10.93 -0.64
N MET A 166 -3.91 9.65 -0.54
CA MET A 166 -5.30 9.18 -0.66
C MET A 166 -6.20 9.69 0.47
N LEU A 167 -5.68 9.87 1.69
CA LEU A 167 -6.43 10.48 2.80
C LEU A 167 -6.87 11.91 2.52
N ARG A 168 -6.11 12.66 1.72
CA ARG A 168 -6.38 14.06 1.40
C ARG A 168 -7.37 14.27 0.27
N LEU A 169 -7.77 13.22 -0.43
CA LEU A 169 -8.73 13.32 -1.53
C LEU A 169 -10.13 13.71 -1.01
N SER A 170 -10.74 14.68 -1.65
CA SER A 170 -12.08 15.21 -1.27
C SER A 170 -13.23 14.34 -1.78
N GLY A 171 -12.98 13.48 -2.78
CA GLY A 171 -13.98 12.63 -3.42
C GLY A 171 -14.59 11.57 -2.48
N ARG A 172 -15.71 10.98 -2.90
CA ARG A 172 -16.35 9.86 -2.20
C ARG A 172 -16.39 8.63 -3.09
N PRO A 173 -16.31 7.40 -2.51
CA PRO A 173 -16.03 7.12 -1.09
C PRO A 173 -14.60 7.50 -0.69
N LYS A 174 -14.41 7.85 0.58
CA LYS A 174 -13.10 8.21 1.15
C LYS A 174 -12.34 6.97 1.61
N LEU A 175 -11.01 7.09 1.75
CA LEU A 175 -10.18 6.04 2.35
C LEU A 175 -10.66 5.68 3.76
N THR A 176 -11.14 6.67 4.53
CA THR A 176 -11.71 6.50 5.88
C THR A 176 -13.02 5.72 5.93
N ASP A 177 -13.68 5.50 4.79
CA ASP A 177 -14.90 4.67 4.72
C ASP A 177 -14.55 3.16 4.66
N TYR A 178 -13.28 2.83 4.35
CA TYR A 178 -12.77 1.46 4.27
C TYR A 178 -11.91 1.06 5.46
N PHE A 179 -11.22 2.02 6.09
CA PHE A 179 -10.23 1.75 7.11
C PHE A 179 -10.47 2.56 8.39
N GLY A 180 -10.27 1.90 9.53
CA GLY A 180 -10.26 2.51 10.87
C GLY A 180 -8.85 2.83 11.36
N VAL A 181 -7.84 2.12 10.83
CA VAL A 181 -6.45 2.16 11.31
C VAL A 181 -5.48 2.41 10.16
N PHE A 182 -4.51 3.29 10.38
CA PHE A 182 -3.51 3.70 9.41
C PHE A 182 -2.10 3.51 9.97
N VAL A 183 -1.22 2.80 9.26
CA VAL A 183 0.18 2.61 9.65
C VAL A 183 1.09 3.20 8.56
N PHE A 184 1.89 4.17 8.94
CA PHE A 184 2.84 4.86 8.09
C PHE A 184 4.26 4.49 8.50
N ALA A 185 4.99 3.77 7.66
CA ALA A 185 6.36 3.39 7.92
C ALA A 185 7.31 4.15 6.99
N ASP A 186 8.09 5.04 7.56
CA ASP A 186 9.12 5.88 6.94
C ASP A 186 8.68 6.48 5.60
N GLY A 187 7.52 7.17 5.62
CA GLY A 187 6.87 7.86 4.50
C GLY A 187 5.60 8.59 4.95
N GLY A 188 4.99 9.34 4.04
CA GLY A 188 3.88 10.25 4.35
C GLY A 188 4.37 11.56 4.98
N GLY A 189 3.45 12.47 5.29
CA GLY A 189 3.76 13.77 5.90
C GLY A 189 4.47 14.75 4.97
N THR A 190 4.70 14.39 3.73
CA THR A 190 5.21 15.32 2.73
C THR A 190 4.20 16.42 2.55
N GLY A 191 4.68 17.68 2.56
CA GLY A 191 3.84 18.85 2.35
C GLY A 191 3.21 18.92 0.95
N TYR A 192 2.63 17.82 0.46
CA TYR A 192 1.78 17.78 -0.72
C TYR A 192 0.49 18.54 -0.45
N THR A 193 0.66 19.80 -0.05
CA THR A 193 -0.43 20.73 0.22
C THR A 193 -1.36 20.92 -0.98
N SER A 194 -0.87 20.64 -2.18
CA SER A 194 -1.66 20.62 -3.42
C SER A 194 -2.76 19.55 -3.45
N LEU A 195 -2.68 18.51 -2.61
CA LEU A 195 -3.69 17.44 -2.55
C LEU A 195 -4.88 17.75 -1.65
N GLY A 196 -4.84 18.84 -0.90
CA GLY A 196 -5.89 19.22 0.02
C GLY A 196 -5.59 18.94 1.49
N ALA A 197 -6.53 19.30 2.35
CA ALA A 197 -6.42 19.10 3.80
C ALA A 197 -6.78 17.66 4.18
N LEU A 198 -6.17 17.16 5.27
CA LEU A 198 -6.59 15.92 5.90
C LEU A 198 -8.09 16.03 6.32
N PRO A 199 -8.89 14.97 6.16
CA PRO A 199 -10.29 14.94 6.58
C PRO A 199 -10.41 14.92 8.11
N ASP A 200 -11.63 14.97 8.62
CA ASP A 200 -11.93 14.60 10.00
C ASP A 200 -11.57 13.12 10.22
N LEU A 201 -10.76 12.87 11.26
CA LEU A 201 -10.24 11.54 11.63
C LEU A 201 -10.71 11.14 13.05
N LYS A 202 -11.74 11.77 13.57
CA LYS A 202 -12.33 11.39 14.86
C LYS A 202 -12.71 9.90 14.87
N GLY A 203 -12.27 9.18 15.89
CA GLY A 203 -12.47 7.73 16.02
C GLY A 203 -11.59 6.87 15.09
N LYS A 204 -10.61 7.46 14.43
CA LYS A 204 -9.58 6.75 13.65
C LYS A 204 -8.28 6.66 14.44
N PHE A 205 -7.46 5.66 14.10
CA PHE A 205 -6.21 5.37 14.75
C PHE A 205 -5.06 5.45 13.75
N ALA A 206 -3.91 5.97 14.16
CA ALA A 206 -2.74 6.04 13.31
C ALA A 206 -1.45 5.73 14.07
N TYR A 207 -0.57 4.99 13.45
CA TYR A 207 0.80 4.78 13.88
C TYR A 207 1.74 5.30 12.80
N ALA A 208 2.66 6.18 13.13
CA ALA A 208 3.66 6.68 12.20
C ALA A 208 5.06 6.45 12.77
N CYS A 209 5.90 5.68 12.07
CA CYS A 209 7.29 5.49 12.45
C CYS A 209 8.23 5.95 11.34
N TRP A 210 9.42 6.39 11.74
CA TRP A 210 10.46 6.88 10.82
C TRP A 210 11.85 6.50 11.31
N GLY A 211 12.79 6.32 10.38
CA GLY A 211 14.18 6.09 10.72
C GLY A 211 14.82 7.30 11.39
N GLY A 212 15.67 7.06 12.39
CA GLY A 212 16.43 8.12 13.08
C GLY A 212 17.67 8.61 12.31
N GLU A 213 18.18 7.77 11.39
CA GLU A 213 19.43 8.01 10.68
C GLU A 213 19.24 8.79 9.37
N LYS A 214 20.39 9.26 8.84
CA LYS A 214 20.44 9.94 7.54
C LYS A 214 19.86 9.06 6.43
N GLY A 215 19.12 9.70 5.51
CA GLY A 215 18.48 9.03 4.37
C GLY A 215 17.07 8.50 4.64
N SER A 216 16.60 8.55 5.90
CA SER A 216 15.19 8.28 6.22
C SER A 216 14.26 9.42 5.80
N ASN A 217 12.96 9.15 5.79
CA ASN A 217 11.92 10.15 5.56
C ASN A 217 11.55 10.96 6.83
N LYS A 218 12.40 10.95 7.87
CA LYS A 218 12.18 11.71 9.12
C LYS A 218 11.72 13.15 8.89
N PRO A 219 12.33 13.94 7.97
CA PRO A 219 11.92 15.33 7.75
C PRO A 219 10.44 15.49 7.40
N ASN A 220 9.82 14.48 6.81
CA ASN A 220 8.42 14.49 6.41
C ASN A 220 7.56 13.74 7.43
N THR A 221 7.89 12.47 7.69
CA THR A 221 7.05 11.55 8.48
C THR A 221 6.91 11.99 9.94
N SER A 222 7.93 12.63 10.54
CA SER A 222 7.87 13.08 11.93
C SER A 222 6.82 14.18 12.20
N HIS A 223 6.35 14.87 11.17
CA HIS A 223 5.29 15.88 11.29
C HIS A 223 3.88 15.26 11.21
N LEU A 224 3.77 14.07 10.64
CA LEU A 224 2.49 13.41 10.38
C LEU A 224 1.68 13.15 11.66
N PRO A 225 2.25 12.66 12.79
CA PRO A 225 1.51 12.46 14.03
C PRO A 225 0.79 13.71 14.52
N LYS A 226 1.46 14.87 14.48
CA LYS A 226 0.86 16.15 14.87
C LYS A 226 -0.32 16.52 13.96
N ALA A 227 -0.15 16.36 12.65
CA ALA A 227 -1.17 16.68 11.67
C ALA A 227 -2.42 15.78 11.81
N LEU A 228 -2.24 14.47 11.97
CA LEU A 228 -3.33 13.51 12.15
C LEU A 228 -4.06 13.73 13.49
N LYS A 229 -3.33 13.99 14.58
CA LYS A 229 -3.90 14.31 15.90
C LYS A 229 -4.75 15.58 15.85
N ALA A 230 -4.31 16.61 15.12
CA ALA A 230 -5.07 17.85 14.92
C ALA A 230 -6.40 17.63 14.16
N LYS A 231 -6.56 16.50 13.49
CA LYS A 231 -7.80 16.05 12.82
C LYS A 231 -8.61 15.04 13.63
N GLY A 232 -8.26 14.83 14.90
CA GLY A 232 -9.03 14.02 15.84
C GLY A 232 -8.64 12.53 15.91
N ALA A 233 -7.59 12.09 15.18
CA ALA A 233 -7.10 10.73 15.29
C ALA A 233 -6.42 10.45 16.64
N THR A 234 -6.50 9.20 17.12
CA THR A 234 -5.62 8.67 18.18
C THR A 234 -4.32 8.23 17.52
N VAL A 235 -3.20 8.88 17.88
CA VAL A 235 -1.94 8.75 17.12
C VAL A 235 -0.76 8.42 18.01
N VAL A 236 0.09 7.50 17.54
CA VAL A 236 1.45 7.26 18.04
C VAL A 236 2.46 7.64 16.97
N GLY A 237 3.51 8.35 17.38
CA GLY A 237 4.70 8.60 16.58
C GLY A 237 5.90 7.91 17.21
N SER A 238 6.73 7.21 16.41
CA SER A 238 7.89 6.45 16.87
C SER A 238 9.11 6.69 15.98
N GLU A 239 10.23 7.06 16.58
CA GLU A 239 11.52 7.08 15.91
C GLU A 239 12.23 5.74 16.06
N MET A 240 12.62 5.13 14.95
CA MET A 240 13.43 3.91 14.92
C MET A 240 14.91 4.31 14.98
N ALA A 241 15.47 4.36 16.22
CA ALA A 241 16.85 4.74 16.44
C ALA A 241 17.82 3.80 15.71
N GLY A 242 18.88 4.35 15.10
CA GLY A 242 19.87 3.58 14.35
C GLY A 242 19.38 3.02 13.01
N VAL A 243 18.19 3.39 12.57
CA VAL A 243 17.57 2.91 11.32
C VAL A 243 17.57 4.05 10.29
N GLY A 244 17.98 3.75 9.06
CA GLY A 244 17.85 4.65 7.92
C GLY A 244 16.47 4.52 7.26
N HIS A 245 16.44 4.48 5.92
CA HIS A 245 15.20 4.31 5.18
C HIS A 245 14.76 2.83 5.16
N ALA A 246 14.06 2.41 6.22
CA ALA A 246 13.56 1.05 6.35
C ALA A 246 12.32 0.96 7.25
N PHE A 247 11.54 -0.12 7.11
CA PHE A 247 10.56 -0.55 8.09
C PHE A 247 11.20 -1.67 8.91
N ALA A 248 11.85 -1.29 10.00
CA ALA A 248 12.71 -2.20 10.76
C ALA A 248 11.89 -3.23 11.58
N PRO A 249 12.30 -4.51 11.60
CA PRO A 249 11.64 -5.55 12.41
C PRO A 249 11.58 -5.22 13.92
N SER A 250 12.51 -4.42 14.42
CA SER A 250 12.50 -3.94 15.82
C SER A 250 11.28 -3.06 16.17
N GLU A 251 10.60 -2.50 15.18
CA GLU A 251 9.39 -1.70 15.37
C GLU A 251 8.12 -2.55 15.42
N TYR A 252 8.13 -3.75 14.83
CA TYR A 252 6.95 -4.62 14.73
C TYR A 252 6.30 -4.93 16.08
N PRO A 253 7.04 -5.30 17.15
CA PRO A 253 6.41 -5.55 18.46
C PRO A 253 5.69 -4.36 19.05
N LYS A 254 6.21 -3.14 18.84
CA LYS A 254 5.58 -1.91 19.32
C LYS A 254 4.26 -1.62 18.59
N ILE A 255 4.25 -1.84 17.28
CA ILE A 255 3.02 -1.70 16.47
C ILE A 255 2.02 -2.76 16.89
N ALA A 256 2.45 -4.03 17.04
CA ALA A 256 1.59 -5.12 17.47
C ALA A 256 0.93 -4.82 18.82
N GLU A 257 1.71 -4.40 19.82
CA GLU A 257 1.22 -4.03 21.14
C GLU A 257 0.21 -2.85 21.10
N TRP A 258 0.52 -1.82 20.32
CA TRP A 258 -0.37 -0.69 20.13
C TRP A 258 -1.68 -1.07 19.42
N LEU A 259 -1.60 -1.91 18.38
CA LEU A 259 -2.78 -2.43 17.70
C LEU A 259 -3.67 -3.19 18.68
N GLU A 260 -3.11 -4.11 19.45
CA GLU A 260 -3.85 -4.93 20.40
C GLU A 260 -4.49 -4.09 21.53
N LYS A 261 -3.71 -3.21 22.16
CA LYS A 261 -4.13 -2.49 23.36
C LYS A 261 -4.93 -1.23 23.11
N VAL A 262 -4.79 -0.62 21.88
CA VAL A 262 -5.39 0.69 21.60
C VAL A 262 -6.29 0.66 20.36
N ALA A 263 -5.76 0.28 19.20
CA ALA A 263 -6.47 0.50 17.95
C ALA A 263 -7.56 -0.54 17.67
N LEU A 264 -7.34 -1.79 18.11
CA LEU A 264 -8.25 -2.92 17.92
C LEU A 264 -8.93 -3.35 19.23
N ALA A 265 -8.59 -2.72 20.33
CA ALA A 265 -9.26 -2.97 21.61
C ALA A 265 -10.78 -2.79 21.44
N ALA A 266 -11.56 -3.74 21.93
CA ALA A 266 -13.01 -3.59 21.96
C ALA A 266 -13.35 -2.28 22.68
N PRO A 267 -14.32 -1.47 22.20
CA PRO A 267 -14.77 -0.31 22.94
C PRO A 267 -15.18 -0.75 24.33
N ALA A 268 -14.64 -0.08 25.34
CA ALA A 268 -15.05 -0.35 26.73
C ALA A 268 -16.58 -0.34 26.78
N LYS A 269 -17.19 -1.43 27.25
CA LYS A 269 -18.64 -1.49 27.44
C LYS A 269 -19.00 -0.32 28.36
N LYS A 270 -19.70 0.68 27.81
CA LYS A 270 -20.31 1.76 28.62
C LYS A 270 -21.49 1.23 29.41
#